data_22a17c27e689d1f9f4df65d4376f54e8
#
_entry.id   22a17c27e689d1f9f4df65d4376f54e8
#
_cell.length_a   1.000
_cell.length_b   1.000
_cell.length_c   1.000
_cell.angle_alpha   90.00
_cell.angle_beta   90.00
_cell.angle_gamma   90.00
#
_symmetry.space_group_name_H-M   'P 1'
#
loop_
_entity.id
_entity.type
_entity.pdbx_description
1 polymer ?
#
loop_
_entity_poly.entity_id
_entity_poly.type
_entity_poly.pdbx_seq_one_letter_code
_entity_poly.pdbx_strand_id
1 'polypeptide(L)'
;MHELGIVFHVIKRLERLAEEQGLSQIQSVTLEIGEVSGVVPDFLQDGWKWAVKKSPVMESAALKIETLPAVTICNACGKTYPTVENGKTCPHCKSDDTVLQCGNEMNIKEIEAC
;
A
#
# COMPACT_ATOMS: atom_id res chain seq x y z
N MET A 1 0.23 11.16 -9.54
CA MET A 1 0.78 10.29 -8.51
C MET A 1 1.58 9.17 -9.16
N HIS A 2 2.25 8.40 -8.38
CA HIS A 2 3.36 7.56 -8.82
C HIS A 2 3.06 6.07 -8.77
N GLU A 3 1.81 5.68 -9.11
CA GLU A 3 1.39 4.28 -9.05
C GLU A 3 2.27 3.38 -9.91
N LEU A 4 2.65 3.83 -11.11
CA LEU A 4 3.52 3.05 -11.97
C LEU A 4 4.92 2.87 -11.36
N GLY A 5 5.44 3.91 -10.70
CA GLY A 5 6.70 3.83 -9.97
C GLY A 5 6.65 2.81 -8.83
N ILE A 6 5.52 2.76 -8.11
CA ILE A 6 5.29 1.78 -7.05
C ILE A 6 5.29 0.36 -7.64
N VAL A 7 4.58 0.17 -8.75
CA VAL A 7 4.50 -1.13 -9.43
C VAL A 7 5.90 -1.61 -9.82
N PHE A 8 6.69 -0.77 -10.47
CA PHE A 8 8.05 -1.15 -10.86
C PHE A 8 8.94 -1.45 -9.67
N HIS A 9 8.82 -0.69 -8.60
CA HIS A 9 9.58 -0.94 -7.37
C HIS A 9 9.24 -2.31 -6.78
N VAL A 10 7.96 -2.63 -6.68
CA VAL A 10 7.49 -3.91 -6.15
C VAL A 10 7.97 -5.06 -7.03
N ILE A 11 7.83 -4.93 -8.35
CA ILE A 11 8.25 -5.98 -9.28
C ILE A 11 9.75 -6.26 -9.16
N LYS A 12 10.57 -5.23 -9.15
CA LYS A 12 12.02 -5.39 -9.00
C LYS A 12 12.40 -6.08 -7.69
N ARG A 13 11.74 -5.70 -6.61
CA ARG A 13 11.98 -6.31 -5.31
C ARG A 13 11.61 -7.78 -5.30
N LEU A 14 10.50 -8.12 -5.93
CA LEU A 14 10.05 -9.52 -6.01
C LEU A 14 10.87 -10.35 -6.99
N GLU A 15 11.35 -9.76 -8.07
CA GLU A 15 12.30 -10.44 -8.97
C GLU A 15 13.57 -10.82 -8.23
N ARG A 16 14.08 -9.91 -7.41
CA ARG A 16 15.26 -10.20 -6.58
C ARG A 16 14.98 -11.31 -5.57
N LEU A 17 13.83 -11.25 -4.91
CA LEU A 17 13.43 -12.29 -3.96
C LEU A 17 13.32 -13.65 -4.65
N ALA A 18 12.72 -13.70 -5.83
CA ALA A 18 12.58 -14.93 -6.61
C ALA A 18 13.93 -15.51 -6.96
N GLU A 19 14.89 -14.68 -7.37
CA GLU A 19 16.24 -15.12 -7.69
C GLU A 19 16.94 -15.66 -6.44
N GLU A 20 16.86 -14.97 -5.32
CA GLU A 20 17.49 -15.37 -4.07
C GLU A 20 16.93 -16.70 -3.53
N GLN A 21 15.65 -16.95 -3.71
CA GLN A 21 14.97 -18.11 -3.15
C GLN A 21 14.65 -19.21 -4.16
N GLY A 22 15.11 -19.05 -5.39
CA GLY A 22 14.89 -20.05 -6.42
C GLY A 22 13.44 -20.23 -6.83
N LEU A 23 12.64 -19.18 -6.78
CA LEU A 23 11.23 -19.23 -7.18
C LEU A 23 11.12 -19.16 -8.70
N SER A 24 10.30 -20.03 -9.27
CA SER A 24 10.09 -20.06 -10.72
C SER A 24 9.02 -19.07 -11.16
N GLN A 25 8.01 -18.83 -10.31
CA GLN A 25 6.90 -17.94 -10.62
C GLN A 25 6.23 -17.41 -9.37
N ILE A 26 5.81 -16.15 -9.42
CA ILE A 26 4.99 -15.54 -8.38
C ILE A 26 3.56 -15.52 -8.89
N GLN A 27 2.64 -16.06 -8.11
CA GLN A 27 1.24 -16.23 -8.48
C GLN A 27 0.35 -15.08 -8.03
N SER A 28 0.64 -14.50 -6.87
CA SER A 28 -0.09 -13.35 -6.38
C SER A 28 0.76 -12.53 -5.42
N VAL A 29 0.42 -11.25 -5.34
CA VAL A 29 1.06 -10.30 -4.42
C VAL A 29 -0.06 -9.52 -3.74
N THR A 30 0.01 -9.42 -2.42
CA THR A 30 -0.92 -8.60 -1.64
C THR A 30 -0.18 -7.38 -1.10
N LEU A 31 -0.67 -6.19 -1.47
CA LEU A 31 -0.14 -4.92 -0.96
C LEU A 31 -1.10 -4.33 0.05
N GLU A 32 -0.55 -3.78 1.13
CA GLU A 32 -1.29 -2.96 2.08
C GLU A 32 -1.08 -1.51 1.73
N ILE A 33 -2.16 -0.80 1.44
CA ILE A 33 -2.11 0.60 1.03
C ILE A 33 -2.91 1.43 2.03
N GLY A 34 -2.28 2.42 2.64
CA GLY A 34 -2.94 3.29 3.60
C GLY A 34 -4.00 4.17 2.95
N GLU A 35 -5.09 4.36 3.65
CA GLU A 35 -6.26 5.11 3.19
C GLU A 35 -5.92 6.54 2.76
N VAL A 36 -4.92 7.16 3.38
CA VAL A 36 -4.49 8.53 3.07
C VAL A 36 -3.11 8.59 2.41
N SER A 37 -2.65 7.47 1.83
CA SER A 37 -1.35 7.41 1.16
C SER A 37 -1.29 8.19 -0.15
N GLY A 38 -2.44 8.55 -0.71
CA GLY A 38 -2.52 9.20 -2.01
C GLY A 38 -2.44 8.23 -3.19
N VAL A 39 -2.30 6.94 -2.94
CA VAL A 39 -2.26 5.93 -3.99
C VAL A 39 -3.68 5.58 -4.41
N VAL A 40 -3.95 5.59 -5.72
CA VAL A 40 -5.25 5.23 -6.28
C VAL A 40 -5.20 3.75 -6.67
N PRO A 41 -5.97 2.87 -6.00
CA PRO A 41 -5.90 1.42 -6.26
C PRO A 41 -6.15 1.04 -7.71
N ASP A 42 -7.10 1.67 -8.39
CA ASP A 42 -7.41 1.36 -9.79
C ASP A 42 -6.23 1.65 -10.71
N PHE A 43 -5.52 2.74 -10.47
CA PHE A 43 -4.33 3.09 -11.25
C PHE A 43 -3.19 2.10 -10.97
N LEU A 44 -3.10 1.64 -9.74
CA LEU A 44 -2.11 0.63 -9.35
C LEU A 44 -2.38 -0.68 -10.09
N GLN A 45 -3.64 -1.11 -10.15
CA GLN A 45 -4.05 -2.32 -10.88
C GLN A 45 -3.76 -2.21 -12.38
N ASP A 46 -4.07 -1.07 -12.97
CA ASP A 46 -3.83 -0.84 -14.40
C ASP A 46 -2.34 -0.91 -14.73
N GLY A 47 -1.52 -0.25 -13.92
CA GLY A 47 -0.08 -0.30 -14.10
C GLY A 47 0.50 -1.70 -13.91
N TRP A 48 -0.05 -2.44 -12.95
CA TRP A 48 0.35 -3.82 -12.67
C TRP A 48 0.13 -4.74 -13.88
N LYS A 49 -1.07 -4.69 -14.46
CA LYS A 49 -1.41 -5.52 -15.63
C LYS A 49 -0.44 -5.32 -16.79
N TRP A 50 -0.01 -4.08 -16.98
CA TRP A 50 0.92 -3.75 -18.04
C TRP A 50 2.35 -4.17 -17.71
N ALA A 51 2.79 -3.89 -16.50
CA ALA A 51 4.18 -4.06 -16.10
C ALA A 51 4.58 -5.53 -15.90
N VAL A 52 3.68 -6.37 -15.37
CA VAL A 52 4.00 -7.79 -15.11
C VAL A 52 4.29 -8.56 -16.39
N LYS A 53 3.73 -8.15 -17.51
CA LYS A 53 3.96 -8.82 -18.80
C LYS A 53 5.41 -8.74 -19.27
N LYS A 54 6.17 -7.82 -18.70
CA LYS A 54 7.59 -7.63 -19.02
C LYS A 54 8.53 -8.46 -18.16
N SER A 55 7.99 -9.16 -17.16
CA SER A 55 8.78 -9.96 -16.22
C SER A 55 8.34 -11.42 -16.28
N PRO A 56 9.23 -12.34 -16.68
CA PRO A 56 8.85 -13.76 -16.77
C PRO A 56 8.37 -14.35 -15.45
N VAL A 57 8.98 -13.98 -14.33
CA VAL A 57 8.62 -14.54 -13.02
C VAL A 57 7.30 -13.95 -12.50
N MET A 58 6.91 -12.76 -12.99
CA MET A 58 5.71 -12.04 -12.55
C MET A 58 4.55 -12.11 -13.52
N GLU A 59 4.77 -12.69 -14.69
CA GLU A 59 3.85 -12.64 -15.83
C GLU A 59 2.39 -13.00 -15.51
N SER A 60 2.20 -13.98 -14.62
CA SER A 60 0.87 -14.44 -14.21
C SER A 60 0.44 -13.93 -12.84
N ALA A 61 1.22 -13.05 -12.22
CA ALA A 61 0.96 -12.60 -10.87
C ALA A 61 -0.28 -11.70 -10.78
N ALA A 62 -1.19 -12.05 -9.90
CA ALA A 62 -2.35 -11.21 -9.59
C ALA A 62 -1.98 -10.21 -8.48
N LEU A 63 -2.52 -9.01 -8.55
CA LEU A 63 -2.33 -8.01 -7.50
C LEU A 63 -3.59 -7.92 -6.64
N LYS A 64 -3.43 -8.11 -5.33
CA LYS A 64 -4.48 -7.93 -4.34
C LYS A 64 -4.12 -6.70 -3.51
N ILE A 65 -5.08 -5.84 -3.27
CA ILE A 65 -4.87 -4.62 -2.50
C ILE A 65 -5.77 -4.62 -1.29
N GLU A 66 -5.16 -4.44 -0.11
CA GLU A 66 -5.89 -4.24 1.15
C GLU A 66 -5.69 -2.80 1.57
N THR A 67 -6.78 -2.09 1.81
CA THR A 67 -6.72 -0.71 2.27
C THR A 67 -6.68 -0.68 3.80
N LEU A 68 -5.68 0.00 4.34
CA LEU A 68 -5.53 0.17 5.79
C LEU A 68 -6.19 1.49 6.21
N PRO A 69 -6.99 1.48 7.29
CA PRO A 69 -7.64 2.71 7.75
C PRO A 69 -6.64 3.73 8.27
N ALA A 70 -6.94 5.00 8.06
CA ALA A 70 -6.15 6.09 8.59
C ALA A 70 -6.68 6.51 9.96
N VAL A 71 -5.76 6.65 10.91
CA VAL A 71 -6.08 7.04 12.28
C VAL A 71 -5.17 8.20 12.67
N THR A 72 -5.76 9.22 13.26
CA THR A 72 -5.05 10.41 13.78
C THR A 72 -5.16 10.44 15.29
N ILE A 73 -4.09 10.87 15.96
CA ILE A 73 -4.07 11.06 17.41
C ILE A 73 -4.04 12.54 17.72
N CYS A 74 -4.86 12.95 18.69
CA CYS A 74 -4.88 14.33 19.18
C CYS A 74 -3.88 14.46 20.34
N ASN A 75 -2.92 15.37 20.20
CA ASN A 75 -1.93 15.62 21.24
C ASN A 75 -2.52 16.36 22.45
N ALA A 76 -3.63 17.10 22.23
CA ALA A 76 -4.26 17.87 23.30
C ALA A 76 -5.07 17.00 24.27
N CYS A 77 -5.87 16.03 23.74
CA CYS A 77 -6.72 15.20 24.59
C CYS A 77 -6.28 13.72 24.63
N GLY A 78 -5.33 13.32 23.79
CA GLY A 78 -4.79 11.97 23.76
C GLY A 78 -5.66 10.92 23.07
N LYS A 79 -6.81 11.31 22.52
CA LYS A 79 -7.72 10.38 21.86
C LYS A 79 -7.38 10.23 20.39
N THR A 80 -7.71 9.06 19.84
CA THR A 80 -7.57 8.79 18.41
C THR A 80 -8.93 8.90 17.72
N TYR A 81 -8.89 9.13 16.40
CA TYR A 81 -10.11 9.24 15.60
C TYR A 81 -9.84 8.92 14.13
N PRO A 82 -10.89 8.54 13.36
CA PRO A 82 -10.74 8.29 11.92
C PRO A 82 -10.36 9.57 11.17
N THR A 83 -9.25 9.50 10.42
CA THR A 83 -8.70 10.67 9.74
C THR A 83 -9.57 11.19 8.61
N VAL A 84 -10.08 10.28 7.77
CA VAL A 84 -10.81 10.66 6.55
C VAL A 84 -12.06 11.49 6.88
N GLU A 85 -12.75 11.14 7.94
CA GLU A 85 -13.99 11.83 8.35
C GLU A 85 -13.74 13.18 8.99
N ASN A 86 -12.60 13.37 9.67
CA ASN A 86 -12.37 14.50 10.56
C ASN A 86 -11.16 15.34 10.20
N GLY A 87 -10.28 14.86 9.33
CA GLY A 87 -9.07 15.60 8.96
C GLY A 87 -8.14 15.83 10.13
N LYS A 88 -7.64 17.07 10.24
CA LYS A 88 -6.68 17.45 11.28
C LYS A 88 -7.31 18.02 12.54
N THR A 89 -8.63 18.15 12.57
CA THR A 89 -9.35 18.72 13.73
C THR A 89 -9.96 17.60 14.54
N CYS A 90 -9.56 17.52 15.81
CA CYS A 90 -10.08 16.50 16.72
C CYS A 90 -11.59 16.68 16.94
N PRO A 91 -12.40 15.63 16.68
CA PRO A 91 -13.84 15.73 16.90
C PRO A 91 -14.23 15.75 18.39
N HIS A 92 -13.29 15.36 19.27
CA HIS A 92 -13.55 15.31 20.71
C HIS A 92 -13.30 16.64 21.41
N CYS A 93 -12.21 17.33 21.10
CA CYS A 93 -11.82 18.57 21.78
C CYS A 93 -11.63 19.76 20.85
N LYS A 94 -11.81 19.59 19.54
CA LYS A 94 -11.69 20.62 18.52
C LYS A 94 -10.29 21.21 18.34
N SER A 95 -9.26 20.58 18.88
CA SER A 95 -7.88 21.01 18.69
C SER A 95 -7.37 20.62 17.31
N ASP A 96 -6.46 21.44 16.76
CA ASP A 96 -5.74 21.15 15.52
C ASP A 96 -4.35 20.58 15.79
N ASP A 97 -3.99 20.38 17.05
CA ASP A 97 -2.71 19.80 17.44
C ASP A 97 -2.78 18.28 17.36
N THR A 98 -2.68 17.78 16.13
CA THR A 98 -2.92 16.37 15.80
C THR A 98 -1.83 15.82 14.91
N VAL A 99 -1.60 14.51 14.97
CA VAL A 99 -0.60 13.81 14.18
C VAL A 99 -1.22 12.54 13.59
N LEU A 100 -0.96 12.29 12.31
CA LEU A 100 -1.37 11.05 11.68
C LEU A 100 -0.61 9.89 12.33
N GLN A 101 -1.33 8.89 12.84
CA GLN A 101 -0.74 7.73 13.48
C GLN A 101 -0.47 6.60 12.48
N CYS A 102 -1.40 6.37 11.56
CA CYS A 102 -1.27 5.35 10.52
C CYS A 102 -2.23 5.66 9.37
N GLY A 103 -2.06 4.96 8.25
CA GLY A 103 -2.93 5.11 7.08
C GLY A 103 -2.23 5.68 5.86
N ASN A 104 -0.90 5.88 5.92
CA ASN A 104 -0.13 6.34 4.77
C ASN A 104 0.91 5.30 4.31
N GLU A 105 0.76 4.06 4.75
CA GLU A 105 1.70 2.98 4.45
C GLU A 105 1.55 2.46 3.02
N MET A 106 2.63 1.83 2.55
CA MET A 106 2.60 0.99 1.35
C MET A 106 3.54 -0.18 1.64
N ASN A 107 2.97 -1.35 1.90
CA ASN A 107 3.71 -2.55 2.29
C ASN A 107 3.35 -3.74 1.43
N ILE A 108 4.34 -4.61 1.19
CA ILE A 108 4.06 -5.94 0.63
C ILE A 108 3.70 -6.83 1.81
N LYS A 109 2.44 -7.23 1.90
CA LYS A 109 1.95 -8.05 3.01
C LYS A 109 2.33 -9.51 2.85
N GLU A 110 2.08 -10.06 1.67
CA GLU A 110 2.38 -11.47 1.39
C GLU A 110 2.46 -11.71 -0.11
N ILE A 111 3.09 -12.83 -0.46
CA ILE A 111 3.13 -13.33 -1.83
C ILE A 111 2.79 -14.81 -1.83
N GLU A 112 2.22 -15.28 -2.94
CA GLU A 112 2.06 -16.70 -3.22
C GLU A 112 2.95 -17.04 -4.40
N ALA A 113 3.78 -18.06 -4.28
CA ALA A 113 4.80 -18.39 -5.27
C ALA A 113 5.08 -19.89 -5.34
N CYS A 114 5.69 -20.30 -6.45
CA CYS A 114 6.16 -21.67 -6.65
C CYS A 114 7.69 -21.72 -6.67
#